data_fc6246c1810e11accfa72bfc0510606a
#
_entry.id   fc6246c1810e11accfa72bfc0510606a
#
_cell.length_a   1.000
_cell.length_b   1.000
_cell.length_c   1.000
_cell.angle_alpha   90.00
_cell.angle_beta   90.00
_cell.angle_gamma   90.00
#
_symmetry.space_group_name_H-M   'P 1'
#
loop_
_entity.id
_entity.type
_entity.pdbx_description
1 polymer ?
#
loop_
_entity_poly.entity_id
_entity_poly.type
_entity_poly.pdbx_seq_one_letter_code
_entity_poly.pdbx_strand_id
1 'polypeptide(L)'
;MKKLLYLSLAAFLMTSGSSMTFAAGGNSGGSSPAQDVKKCKKGEVLKKVGNVKKCVKVESGILPDDELYEQGRVLAKSGEYEWALQVLAAIENQNDPRVLNYTGYSNRKAGRLELGITYYRKALAIDPNFVLAREYLGEGYVAAGRIDLAQIELGEIKARAGTGSEEYRDLAKAIAAASN
;
A
#
# COMPACT_ATOMS: atom_id res chain seq x y z
N MET A 1 -56.44 49.41 30.19
CA MET A 1 -56.51 50.60 29.31
C MET A 1 -55.10 51.05 29.01
N LYS A 2 -54.84 51.41 27.81
CA LYS A 2 -53.60 51.98 27.21
C LYS A 2 -52.52 50.98 26.88
N LYS A 3 -52.55 50.62 25.60
CA LYS A 3 -51.46 49.97 24.81
C LYS A 3 -50.34 50.97 24.61
N LEU A 4 -49.10 50.57 24.78
CA LEU A 4 -47.95 51.27 24.22
C LEU A 4 -47.21 50.29 23.30
N LEU A 5 -47.22 50.62 22.02
CA LEU A 5 -46.38 50.05 21.00
C LEU A 5 -44.97 50.63 21.16
N TYR A 6 -43.96 49.76 21.23
CA TYR A 6 -42.57 50.13 20.95
C TYR A 6 -42.13 49.52 19.63
N LEU A 7 -41.94 50.43 18.67
CA LEU A 7 -41.30 50.15 17.40
C LEU A 7 -39.80 50.15 17.68
N SER A 8 -39.13 49.00 17.59
CA SER A 8 -37.69 48.93 17.59
C SER A 8 -37.18 48.69 16.19
N LEU A 9 -36.50 49.70 15.70
CA LEU A 9 -35.80 49.79 14.41
C LEU A 9 -34.55 48.88 14.47
N ALA A 10 -34.57 47.73 13.81
CA ALA A 10 -33.39 46.87 13.69
C ALA A 10 -32.54 47.37 12.51
N ALA A 11 -31.39 47.94 12.85
CA ALA A 11 -30.36 48.29 11.85
C ALA A 11 -29.69 47.01 11.33
N PHE A 12 -29.84 46.78 10.03
CA PHE A 12 -29.24 45.67 9.33
C PHE A 12 -27.79 46.06 8.99
N LEU A 13 -26.83 45.61 9.76
CA LEU A 13 -25.40 45.69 9.48
C LEU A 13 -25.06 44.63 8.42
N MET A 14 -24.90 45.03 7.17
CA MET A 14 -24.30 44.19 6.14
C MET A 14 -22.80 44.06 6.41
N THR A 15 -22.39 42.94 6.95
CA THR A 15 -21.00 42.52 6.95
C THR A 15 -20.70 41.87 5.60
N SER A 16 -19.90 42.54 4.80
CA SER A 16 -19.31 42.01 3.57
C SER A 16 -18.34 40.89 3.92
N GLY A 17 -18.84 39.66 3.95
CA GLY A 17 -18.03 38.44 4.06
C GLY A 17 -17.26 38.26 2.74
N SER A 18 -15.96 38.54 2.77
CA SER A 18 -15.04 38.11 1.71
C SER A 18 -15.02 36.58 1.67
N SER A 19 -15.70 36.01 0.71
CA SER A 19 -15.59 34.59 0.38
C SER A 19 -14.18 34.33 -0.12
N MET A 20 -13.30 33.78 0.72
CA MET A 20 -12.08 33.14 0.25
C MET A 20 -12.49 31.92 -0.53
N THR A 21 -12.48 32.03 -1.83
CA THR A 21 -12.50 30.86 -2.73
C THR A 21 -11.19 30.11 -2.49
N PHE A 22 -11.24 29.04 -1.72
CA PHE A 22 -10.21 28.02 -1.79
C PHE A 22 -10.24 27.49 -3.23
N ALA A 23 -9.25 27.89 -4.01
CA ALA A 23 -8.95 27.22 -5.25
C ALA A 23 -8.68 25.76 -4.86
N ALA A 24 -9.64 24.88 -5.17
CA ALA A 24 -9.41 23.45 -5.17
C ALA A 24 -8.24 23.22 -6.11
N GLY A 25 -7.05 23.00 -5.52
CA GLY A 25 -5.87 22.59 -6.26
C GLY A 25 -6.28 21.38 -7.07
N GLY A 26 -6.27 21.53 -8.38
CA GLY A 26 -6.53 20.45 -9.31
C GLY A 26 -5.60 19.30 -8.94
N ASN A 27 -6.15 18.22 -8.43
CA ASN A 27 -5.48 16.95 -8.32
C ASN A 27 -5.20 16.51 -9.76
N SER A 28 -4.08 16.97 -10.32
CA SER A 28 -3.53 16.39 -11.53
C SER A 28 -3.21 14.95 -11.14
N GLY A 29 -4.13 14.05 -11.43
CA GLY A 29 -4.00 12.61 -11.28
C GLY A 29 -2.89 12.07 -12.18
N GLY A 30 -1.67 12.56 -11.97
CA GLY A 30 -0.48 11.98 -12.52
C GLY A 30 -0.30 10.62 -11.87
N SER A 31 -0.61 9.55 -12.59
CA SER A 31 -0.24 8.20 -12.19
C SER A 31 1.24 8.20 -11.81
N SER A 32 1.58 7.63 -10.64
CA SER A 32 2.98 7.40 -10.29
C SER A 32 3.68 6.76 -11.49
N PRO A 33 4.93 7.17 -11.83
CA PRO A 33 5.66 6.58 -12.96
C PRO A 33 5.62 5.05 -12.99
N ALA A 34 5.63 4.42 -11.82
CA ALA A 34 5.53 2.98 -11.68
C ALA A 34 4.16 2.40 -12.11
N GLN A 35 3.07 3.14 -12.00
CA GLN A 35 1.73 2.65 -12.39
C GLN A 35 1.59 2.43 -13.91
N ASP A 36 2.38 3.14 -14.70
CA ASP A 36 2.39 2.98 -16.16
C ASP A 36 3.04 1.66 -16.63
N VAL A 37 3.73 0.92 -15.76
CA VAL A 37 4.33 -0.38 -16.11
C VAL A 37 3.30 -1.36 -16.68
N LYS A 38 2.05 -1.28 -16.24
CA LYS A 38 0.95 -2.11 -16.73
C LYS A 38 0.65 -1.92 -18.23
N LYS A 39 1.18 -0.87 -18.86
CA LYS A 39 1.09 -0.64 -20.31
C LYS A 39 2.16 -1.42 -21.09
N CYS A 40 3.18 -1.95 -20.42
CA CYS A 40 4.20 -2.80 -21.02
C CYS A 40 3.71 -4.25 -21.16
N LYS A 41 4.44 -5.05 -21.93
CA LYS A 41 4.18 -6.49 -22.02
C LYS A 41 4.75 -7.20 -20.79
N LYS A 42 4.19 -8.36 -20.45
CA LYS A 42 4.75 -9.21 -19.39
C LYS A 42 6.22 -9.51 -19.67
N GLY A 43 7.06 -9.39 -18.64
CA GLY A 43 8.52 -9.51 -18.79
C GLY A 43 9.23 -8.21 -19.19
N GLU A 44 8.52 -7.10 -19.24
CA GLU A 44 9.10 -5.77 -19.48
C GLU A 44 8.91 -4.85 -18.26
N VAL A 45 9.72 -3.80 -18.18
CA VAL A 45 9.62 -2.70 -17.24
C VAL A 45 9.62 -1.37 -17.97
N LEU A 46 9.09 -0.34 -17.32
CA LEU A 46 9.04 1.01 -17.88
C LEU A 46 10.33 1.75 -17.52
N LYS A 47 11.11 2.12 -18.54
CA LYS A 47 12.34 2.91 -18.39
C LYS A 47 12.16 4.30 -18.96
N LYS A 48 12.56 5.33 -18.18
CA LYS A 48 12.61 6.72 -18.65
C LYS A 48 13.95 6.95 -19.37
N VAL A 49 13.86 7.40 -20.62
CA VAL A 49 15.04 7.77 -21.45
C VAL A 49 14.83 9.22 -21.91
N GLY A 50 15.51 10.15 -21.27
CA GLY A 50 15.23 11.58 -21.45
C GLY A 50 13.80 11.91 -20.99
N ASN A 51 13.00 12.49 -21.89
CA ASN A 51 11.59 12.83 -21.63
C ASN A 51 10.59 11.74 -22.09
N VAL A 52 11.09 10.60 -22.58
CA VAL A 52 10.24 9.54 -23.13
C VAL A 52 10.30 8.32 -22.22
N LYS A 53 9.13 7.70 -21.99
CA LYS A 53 9.01 6.40 -21.32
C LYS A 53 8.97 5.30 -22.36
N LYS A 54 9.77 4.24 -22.18
CA LYS A 54 9.84 3.08 -23.07
C LYS A 54 9.76 1.79 -22.26
N CYS A 55 9.05 0.79 -22.78
CA CYS A 55 9.08 -0.56 -22.23
C CYS A 55 10.37 -1.27 -22.70
N VAL A 56 11.08 -1.87 -21.74
CA VAL A 56 12.32 -2.61 -21.96
C VAL A 56 12.24 -3.95 -21.23
N LYS A 57 12.95 -4.96 -21.72
CA LYS A 57 12.98 -6.28 -21.07
C LYS A 57 13.52 -6.16 -19.64
N VAL A 58 12.99 -6.98 -18.76
CA VAL A 58 13.47 -7.10 -17.38
C VAL A 58 14.82 -7.80 -17.36
N GLU A 59 15.84 -7.10 -16.89
CA GLU A 59 17.20 -7.61 -16.71
C GLU A 59 17.81 -6.93 -15.48
N SER A 60 18.78 -7.58 -14.80
CA SER A 60 19.51 -6.96 -13.70
C SER A 60 20.25 -5.72 -14.18
N GLY A 61 20.24 -4.65 -13.38
CA GLY A 61 20.88 -3.38 -13.72
C GLY A 61 20.18 -2.55 -14.81
N ILE A 62 19.02 -2.99 -15.33
CA ILE A 62 18.27 -2.24 -16.36
C ILE A 62 17.70 -0.93 -15.80
N LEU A 63 17.35 -0.91 -14.51
CA LEU A 63 16.87 0.22 -13.72
C LEU A 63 17.50 0.17 -12.33
N PRO A 64 17.54 1.29 -11.58
CA PRO A 64 17.85 1.29 -10.16
C PRO A 64 16.90 0.36 -9.37
N ASP A 65 17.41 -0.26 -8.31
CA ASP A 65 16.66 -1.21 -7.48
C ASP A 65 15.32 -0.64 -6.96
N ASP A 66 15.30 0.63 -6.54
CA ASP A 66 14.07 1.28 -6.07
C ASP A 66 13.03 1.44 -7.19
N GLU A 67 13.44 1.70 -8.42
CA GLU A 67 12.52 1.79 -9.56
C GLU A 67 11.96 0.40 -9.93
N LEU A 68 12.78 -0.64 -9.90
CA LEU A 68 12.36 -2.03 -10.09
C LEU A 68 11.41 -2.45 -8.97
N TYR A 69 11.73 -2.12 -7.71
CA TYR A 69 10.88 -2.40 -6.56
C TYR A 69 9.48 -1.77 -6.73
N GLU A 70 9.40 -0.49 -7.06
CA GLU A 70 8.11 0.19 -7.22
C GLU A 70 7.28 -0.42 -8.35
N GLN A 71 7.89 -0.78 -9.48
CA GLN A 71 7.19 -1.43 -10.57
C GLN A 71 6.75 -2.85 -10.19
N GLY A 72 7.60 -3.63 -9.54
CA GLY A 72 7.25 -4.95 -9.00
C GLY A 72 6.10 -4.90 -8.01
N ARG A 73 6.12 -3.92 -7.09
CA ARG A 73 5.05 -3.68 -6.12
C ARG A 73 3.72 -3.35 -6.80
N VAL A 74 3.72 -2.47 -7.80
CA VAL A 74 2.52 -2.11 -8.55
C VAL A 74 1.94 -3.32 -9.29
N LEU A 75 2.79 -4.12 -9.92
CA LEU A 75 2.38 -5.36 -10.59
C LEU A 75 1.78 -6.37 -9.61
N ALA A 76 2.43 -6.58 -8.45
CA ALA A 76 1.93 -7.46 -7.40
C ALA A 76 0.54 -7.03 -6.90
N LYS A 77 0.37 -5.75 -6.58
CA LYS A 77 -0.92 -5.20 -6.10
C LYS A 77 -2.01 -5.21 -7.19
N SER A 78 -1.65 -5.28 -8.46
CA SER A 78 -2.61 -5.40 -9.58
C SER A 78 -2.92 -6.84 -10.01
N GLY A 79 -2.37 -7.84 -9.32
CA GLY A 79 -2.65 -9.26 -9.60
C GLY A 79 -1.71 -9.90 -10.62
N GLU A 80 -0.73 -9.16 -11.14
CA GLU A 80 0.24 -9.67 -12.11
C GLU A 80 1.43 -10.34 -11.38
N TYR A 81 1.14 -11.38 -10.59
CA TYR A 81 2.08 -11.95 -9.62
C TYR A 81 3.35 -12.52 -10.24
N GLU A 82 3.22 -13.27 -11.33
CA GLU A 82 4.39 -13.88 -11.99
C GLU A 82 5.27 -12.80 -12.64
N TRP A 83 4.66 -11.77 -13.20
CA TRP A 83 5.42 -10.64 -13.75
C TRP A 83 6.08 -9.82 -12.64
N ALA A 84 5.38 -9.58 -11.51
CA ALA A 84 5.97 -8.96 -10.34
C ALA A 84 7.20 -9.71 -9.84
N LEU A 85 7.13 -11.06 -9.77
CA LEU A 85 8.25 -11.90 -9.36
C LEU A 85 9.45 -11.77 -10.30
N GLN A 86 9.22 -11.69 -11.62
CA GLN A 86 10.30 -11.47 -12.59
C GLN A 86 10.99 -10.12 -12.37
N VAL A 87 10.20 -9.05 -12.12
CA VAL A 87 10.74 -7.71 -11.87
C VAL A 87 11.51 -7.66 -10.53
N LEU A 88 10.95 -8.23 -9.47
CA LEU A 88 11.59 -8.27 -8.15
C LEU A 88 12.87 -9.11 -8.17
N ALA A 89 12.92 -10.17 -8.98
CA ALA A 89 14.11 -11.00 -9.13
C ALA A 89 15.28 -10.30 -9.86
N ALA A 90 15.00 -9.23 -10.62
CA ALA A 90 16.02 -8.43 -11.30
C ALA A 90 16.71 -7.40 -10.40
N ILE A 91 16.20 -7.16 -9.18
CA ILE A 91 16.79 -6.28 -8.17
C ILE A 91 18.10 -6.90 -7.69
N GLU A 92 19.15 -6.10 -7.56
CA GLU A 92 20.47 -6.59 -7.12
C GLU A 92 20.46 -6.93 -5.62
N ASN A 93 19.88 -6.07 -4.79
CA ASN A 93 19.75 -6.34 -3.35
C ASN A 93 18.55 -7.24 -3.03
N GLN A 94 18.72 -8.54 -3.17
CA GLN A 94 17.71 -9.54 -2.84
C GLN A 94 17.41 -9.68 -1.33
N ASN A 95 18.21 -9.03 -0.46
CA ASN A 95 17.99 -9.00 0.99
C ASN A 95 17.30 -7.71 1.46
N ASP A 96 16.78 -6.87 0.56
CA ASP A 96 15.91 -5.77 0.95
C ASP A 96 14.60 -6.33 1.54
N PRO A 97 14.22 -6.01 2.80
CA PRO A 97 12.99 -6.50 3.41
C PRO A 97 11.74 -6.20 2.59
N ARG A 98 11.71 -5.07 1.85
CA ARG A 98 10.60 -4.67 0.99
C ARG A 98 10.46 -5.62 -0.21
N VAL A 99 11.59 -6.01 -0.82
CA VAL A 99 11.65 -6.96 -1.93
C VAL A 99 11.19 -8.33 -1.48
N LEU A 100 11.71 -8.81 -0.36
CA LEU A 100 11.29 -10.08 0.25
C LEU A 100 9.79 -10.09 0.56
N ASN A 101 9.28 -8.99 1.12
CA ASN A 101 7.85 -8.86 1.44
C ASN A 101 6.96 -8.99 0.19
N TYR A 102 7.26 -8.27 -0.89
CA TYR A 102 6.44 -8.35 -2.12
C TYR A 102 6.70 -9.63 -2.92
N THR A 103 7.87 -10.26 -2.81
CA THR A 103 8.10 -11.62 -3.29
C THR A 103 7.22 -12.61 -2.54
N GLY A 104 7.11 -12.48 -1.22
CA GLY A 104 6.19 -13.24 -0.38
C GLY A 104 4.73 -13.03 -0.77
N TYR A 105 4.32 -11.78 -0.92
CA TYR A 105 2.97 -11.41 -1.33
C TYR A 105 2.58 -12.04 -2.67
N SER A 106 3.44 -11.90 -3.68
CA SER A 106 3.20 -12.44 -5.01
C SER A 106 3.10 -13.96 -5.01
N ASN A 107 3.99 -14.65 -4.26
CA ASN A 107 3.92 -16.10 -4.11
C ASN A 107 2.63 -16.55 -3.40
N ARG A 108 2.27 -15.93 -2.28
CA ARG A 108 1.05 -16.27 -1.53
C ARG A 108 -0.20 -16.07 -2.40
N LYS A 109 -0.32 -14.93 -3.07
CA LYS A 109 -1.46 -14.62 -3.94
C LYS A 109 -1.50 -15.49 -5.21
N ALA A 110 -0.37 -16.00 -5.67
CA ALA A 110 -0.29 -17.00 -6.77
C ALA A 110 -0.53 -18.44 -6.30
N GLY A 111 -0.97 -18.66 -5.05
CA GLY A 111 -1.29 -19.99 -4.50
C GLY A 111 -0.11 -20.72 -3.86
N ARG A 112 1.09 -20.16 -3.86
CA ARG A 112 2.28 -20.73 -3.22
C ARG A 112 2.41 -20.26 -1.76
N LEU A 113 1.41 -20.65 -0.93
CA LEU A 113 1.20 -20.12 0.41
C LEU A 113 2.43 -20.25 1.32
N GLU A 114 2.99 -21.46 1.47
CA GLU A 114 4.12 -21.70 2.37
C GLU A 114 5.38 -20.97 1.92
N LEU A 115 5.56 -20.82 0.62
CA LEU A 115 6.68 -20.04 0.08
C LEU A 115 6.50 -18.56 0.42
N GLY A 116 5.28 -18.03 0.34
CA GLY A 116 4.95 -16.67 0.77
C GLY A 116 5.29 -16.44 2.24
N ILE A 117 4.83 -17.33 3.13
CA ILE A 117 5.13 -17.31 4.57
C ILE A 117 6.66 -17.29 4.81
N THR A 118 7.40 -18.10 4.07
CA THR A 118 8.86 -18.16 4.19
C THR A 118 9.52 -16.82 3.86
N TYR A 119 9.07 -16.13 2.81
CA TYR A 119 9.61 -14.83 2.42
C TYR A 119 9.28 -13.73 3.44
N TYR A 120 8.08 -13.70 4.01
CA TYR A 120 7.74 -12.74 5.06
C TYR A 120 8.61 -12.94 6.31
N ARG A 121 8.83 -14.19 6.72
CA ARG A 121 9.73 -14.50 7.84
C ARG A 121 11.17 -14.05 7.56
N LYS A 122 11.66 -14.18 6.33
CA LYS A 122 12.98 -13.65 5.94
C LYS A 122 13.01 -12.13 6.02
N ALA A 123 11.97 -11.44 5.55
CA ALA A 123 11.87 -9.98 5.66
C ALA A 123 11.93 -9.53 7.13
N LEU A 124 11.18 -10.19 8.00
CA LEU A 124 11.14 -9.89 9.45
C LEU A 124 12.39 -10.28 10.20
N ALA A 125 13.18 -11.23 9.69
CA ALA A 125 14.49 -11.55 10.25
C ALA A 125 15.52 -10.43 10.02
N ILE A 126 15.35 -9.64 8.93
CA ILE A 126 16.19 -8.50 8.59
C ILE A 126 15.65 -7.22 9.26
N ASP A 127 14.34 -6.98 9.15
CA ASP A 127 13.65 -5.86 9.79
C ASP A 127 12.50 -6.35 10.68
N PRO A 128 12.75 -6.58 11.98
CA PRO A 128 11.71 -7.01 12.93
C PRO A 128 10.60 -5.99 13.15
N ASN A 129 10.79 -4.73 12.73
CA ASN A 129 9.80 -3.64 12.86
C ASN A 129 8.96 -3.43 11.60
N PHE A 130 9.13 -4.23 10.58
CA PHE A 130 8.40 -4.10 9.32
C PHE A 130 6.93 -4.54 9.48
N VAL A 131 6.08 -3.60 9.85
CA VAL A 131 4.66 -3.83 10.22
C VAL A 131 3.86 -4.44 9.08
N LEU A 132 4.04 -3.97 7.84
CA LEU A 132 3.37 -4.54 6.66
C LEU A 132 3.73 -6.02 6.42
N ALA A 133 4.98 -6.41 6.68
CA ALA A 133 5.37 -7.82 6.55
C ALA A 133 4.73 -8.69 7.63
N ARG A 134 4.49 -8.16 8.84
CA ARG A 134 3.75 -8.86 9.90
C ARG A 134 2.28 -9.05 9.54
N GLU A 135 1.63 -8.03 8.99
CA GLU A 135 0.26 -8.15 8.49
C GLU A 135 0.17 -9.27 7.44
N TYR A 136 1.04 -9.24 6.42
CA TYR A 136 1.01 -10.24 5.34
C TYR A 136 1.39 -11.64 5.81
N LEU A 137 2.28 -11.77 6.81
CA LEU A 137 2.58 -13.04 7.48
C LEU A 137 1.35 -13.55 8.24
N GLY A 138 0.69 -12.69 9.01
CA GLY A 138 -0.54 -13.00 9.73
C GLY A 138 -1.66 -13.45 8.80
N GLU A 139 -1.89 -12.73 7.69
CA GLU A 139 -2.83 -13.17 6.64
C GLU A 139 -2.43 -14.52 6.03
N GLY A 140 -1.13 -14.77 5.85
CA GLY A 140 -0.61 -16.06 5.42
C GLY A 140 -0.95 -17.16 6.41
N TYR A 141 -0.80 -16.92 7.71
CA TYR A 141 -1.16 -17.86 8.76
C TYR A 141 -2.67 -18.10 8.82
N VAL A 142 -3.50 -17.06 8.67
CA VAL A 142 -4.96 -17.22 8.55
C VAL A 142 -5.30 -18.13 7.38
N ALA A 143 -4.72 -17.89 6.20
CA ALA A 143 -4.94 -18.73 5.02
C ALA A 143 -4.47 -20.18 5.19
N ALA A 144 -3.48 -20.41 6.07
CA ALA A 144 -2.97 -21.75 6.43
C ALA A 144 -3.75 -22.41 7.58
N GLY A 145 -4.81 -21.75 8.12
CA GLY A 145 -5.55 -22.25 9.30
C GLY A 145 -4.80 -22.13 10.62
N ARG A 146 -3.69 -21.40 10.66
CA ARG A 146 -2.82 -21.21 11.84
C ARG A 146 -3.21 -19.93 12.59
N ILE A 147 -4.42 -19.90 13.13
CA ILE A 147 -5.02 -18.68 13.71
C ILE A 147 -4.25 -18.21 14.94
N ASP A 148 -3.70 -19.11 15.75
CA ASP A 148 -2.85 -18.82 16.89
C ASP A 148 -1.60 -18.02 16.49
N LEU A 149 -0.92 -18.39 15.41
CA LEU A 149 0.23 -17.65 14.88
C LEU A 149 -0.18 -16.29 14.32
N ALA A 150 -1.33 -16.19 13.67
CA ALA A 150 -1.85 -14.91 13.20
C ALA A 150 -2.17 -13.93 14.35
N GLN A 151 -2.68 -14.46 15.48
CA GLN A 151 -2.91 -13.66 16.69
C GLN A 151 -1.61 -13.13 17.32
N ILE A 152 -0.53 -13.92 17.25
CA ILE A 152 0.80 -13.46 17.68
C ILE A 152 1.25 -12.26 16.83
N GLU A 153 1.15 -12.36 15.50
CA GLU A 153 1.53 -11.24 14.62
C GLU A 153 0.63 -10.00 14.85
N LEU A 154 -0.65 -10.20 15.13
CA LEU A 154 -1.57 -9.09 15.48
C LEU A 154 -1.11 -8.38 16.76
N GLY A 155 -0.67 -9.13 17.78
CA GLY A 155 -0.09 -8.59 19.00
C GLY A 155 1.19 -7.79 18.75
N GLU A 156 2.05 -8.31 17.87
CA GLU A 156 3.29 -7.66 17.44
C GLU A 156 3.03 -6.33 16.68
N ILE A 157 2.00 -6.29 15.80
CA ILE A 157 1.57 -5.07 15.12
C ILE A 157 1.04 -4.05 16.13
N LYS A 158 0.18 -4.50 17.07
CA LYS A 158 -0.34 -3.64 18.14
C LYS A 158 0.78 -2.96 18.94
N ALA A 159 1.83 -3.71 19.27
CA ALA A 159 2.96 -3.20 20.05
C ALA A 159 3.78 -2.13 19.31
N ARG A 160 3.86 -2.21 17.97
CA ARG A 160 4.69 -1.32 17.13
C ARG A 160 3.94 -0.13 16.54
N ALA A 161 2.71 -0.38 16.06
CA ALA A 161 1.94 0.60 15.30
C ALA A 161 0.60 0.98 15.96
N GLY A 162 0.22 0.28 17.02
CA GLY A 162 -1.06 0.51 17.70
C GLY A 162 -2.26 -0.09 16.97
N THR A 163 -3.41 -0.08 17.64
CA THR A 163 -4.66 -0.63 17.09
C THR A 163 -5.31 0.25 16.01
N GLY A 164 -4.84 1.48 15.86
CA GLY A 164 -5.30 2.43 14.86
C GLY A 164 -4.63 2.29 13.49
N SER A 165 -3.60 1.44 13.35
CA SER A 165 -2.93 1.22 12.06
C SER A 165 -3.82 0.44 11.09
N GLU A 166 -3.58 0.60 9.79
CA GLU A 166 -4.27 -0.15 8.74
C GLU A 166 -3.98 -1.63 8.87
N GLU A 167 -2.73 -1.99 9.07
CA GLU A 167 -2.24 -3.36 9.19
C GLU A 167 -2.88 -4.11 10.37
N TYR A 168 -3.07 -3.42 11.51
CA TYR A 168 -3.78 -4.02 12.65
C TYR A 168 -5.24 -4.33 12.29
N ARG A 169 -5.94 -3.37 11.70
CA ARG A 169 -7.36 -3.52 11.35
C ARG A 169 -7.57 -4.62 10.31
N ASP A 170 -6.71 -4.68 9.30
CA ASP A 170 -6.84 -5.63 8.21
C ASP A 170 -6.56 -7.06 8.70
N LEU A 171 -5.52 -7.28 9.49
CA LEU A 171 -5.25 -8.59 10.08
C LEU A 171 -6.32 -9.00 11.11
N ALA A 172 -6.78 -8.09 11.96
CA ALA A 172 -7.86 -8.38 12.91
C ALA A 172 -9.14 -8.81 12.19
N LYS A 173 -9.49 -8.14 11.09
CA LYS A 173 -10.63 -8.51 10.24
C LYS A 173 -10.44 -9.88 9.60
N ALA A 174 -9.24 -10.20 9.10
CA ALA A 174 -8.94 -11.50 8.52
C ALA A 174 -9.09 -12.64 9.54
N ILE A 175 -8.57 -12.46 10.76
CA ILE A 175 -8.70 -13.43 11.87
C ILE A 175 -10.17 -13.63 12.23
N ALA A 176 -10.93 -12.54 12.42
CA ALA A 176 -12.35 -12.63 12.77
C ALA A 176 -13.17 -13.37 11.70
N ALA A 177 -12.88 -13.16 10.43
CA ALA A 177 -13.56 -13.85 9.32
C ALA A 177 -13.26 -15.36 9.27
N ALA A 178 -12.09 -15.79 9.73
CA ALA A 178 -11.70 -17.21 9.75
C ALA A 178 -12.19 -17.97 11.01
N SER A 179 -12.68 -17.24 12.03
CA SER A 179 -13.15 -17.81 13.30
C SER A 179 -14.67 -18.04 13.33
N ASN A 180 -15.39 -17.66 12.25
CA ASN A 180 -16.83 -17.85 12.06
C ASN A 180 -17.09 -19.01 11.08
#